data_f9203a3ee6eb7a2b4e02f507564a277a
#
_entry.id   f9203a3ee6eb7a2b4e02f507564a277a
#
_cell.length_a   1.000
_cell.length_b   1.000
_cell.length_c   1.000
_cell.angle_alpha   90.00
_cell.angle_beta   90.00
_cell.angle_gamma   90.00
#
_symmetry.space_group_name_H-M   'P 1'
#
loop_
_entity.id
_entity.type
_entity.pdbx_description
1 polymer ?
#
loop_
_entity_poly.entity_id
_entity_poly.type
_entity_poly.pdbx_seq_one_letter_code
_entity_poly.pdbx_strand_id
1 'polypeptide(L)'
;KGEKYRQRMAKIIGNIRPEDDYTHELGPEPNFNESVYFNFFDRQQNRGGFVRIGNRANEGYAEVTVIVWNPDGSAYFNYAKPDISDNKSWNAGGLLIDVQEPGERIRTLYTGQPLFMARPMDMQDPGKAFKSNPRKPIAIDLVHSAVGPLYGHVGKADDGNEFARSHTEQHMSITGSLTLGDEDPVSFSGWGMRDHSWGPRFWQATPSYRWITGNFGDDLGMVITTTGEGVGRGLFQQGSELVAMKSARLSTEYLPDSRYHSRLTADIEMQDGTQRQLKGRVMGYIPLRNRRSGENTHVGEGMTEYTLDDGRVGYGLSEYLDQPKG
;
A
#
# COMPACT_ATOMS: atom_id res chain seq x y z
N LYS A 1 0.72 27.23 34.62
CA LYS A 1 1.86 26.63 33.90
C LYS A 1 1.29 25.44 33.12
N GLY A 2 0.80 25.70 31.94
CA GLY A 2 0.28 24.73 30.99
C GLY A 2 0.70 25.22 29.63
N GLU A 3 1.92 24.88 29.21
CA GLU A 3 2.25 24.91 27.81
C GLU A 3 1.41 23.82 27.16
N LYS A 4 0.34 24.26 26.49
CA LYS A 4 -0.43 23.45 25.59
C LYS A 4 0.53 22.97 24.53
N TYR A 5 0.82 21.67 24.51
CA TYR A 5 1.27 21.00 23.31
C TYR A 5 0.19 21.26 22.24
N ARG A 6 0.38 22.30 21.44
CA ARG A 6 -0.29 22.39 20.16
C ARG A 6 0.28 21.25 19.34
N GLN A 7 -0.46 20.16 19.27
CA GLN A 7 -0.22 19.10 18.31
C GLN A 7 -0.13 19.81 16.95
N ARG A 8 1.05 19.78 16.35
CA ARG A 8 1.29 20.48 15.09
C ARG A 8 0.62 19.63 14.03
N MET A 9 -0.51 20.08 13.53
CA MET A 9 -1.24 19.39 12.46
C MET A 9 -0.29 19.10 11.29
N ALA A 10 -0.42 17.91 10.68
CA ALA A 10 0.36 17.54 9.53
C ALA A 10 0.17 18.55 8.40
N LYS A 11 1.26 18.87 7.72
CA LYS A 11 1.23 19.78 6.57
C LYS A 11 0.41 19.16 5.44
N ILE A 12 -0.41 19.96 4.78
CA ILE A 12 -1.17 19.56 3.60
C ILE A 12 -0.49 20.11 2.36
N ILE A 13 -0.26 19.26 1.36
CA ILE A 13 0.39 19.63 0.10
C ILE A 13 -0.49 19.19 -1.08
N GLY A 14 -0.87 20.12 -1.92
CA GLY A 14 -1.79 19.91 -3.04
C GLY A 14 -3.14 20.58 -2.81
N ASN A 15 -4.11 20.26 -3.66
CA ASN A 15 -5.47 20.79 -3.59
C ASN A 15 -6.43 19.87 -2.83
N ILE A 16 -5.94 19.26 -1.79
CA ILE A 16 -6.64 18.31 -0.91
C ILE A 16 -6.91 18.94 0.46
N ARG A 17 -7.78 18.31 1.23
CA ARG A 17 -8.16 18.71 2.59
C ARG A 17 -8.07 17.52 3.54
N PRO A 18 -7.94 17.74 4.86
CA PRO A 18 -7.99 16.64 5.83
C PRO A 18 -9.25 15.78 5.72
N GLU A 19 -10.39 16.43 5.43
CA GLU A 19 -11.69 15.78 5.30
C GLU A 19 -11.78 14.82 4.10
N ASP A 20 -10.85 14.91 3.14
CA ASP A 20 -10.73 13.94 2.05
C ASP A 20 -10.26 12.56 2.56
N ASP A 21 -9.97 12.42 3.86
CA ASP A 21 -9.80 11.12 4.53
C ASP A 21 -11.10 10.33 4.72
N TYR A 22 -12.26 10.98 4.65
CA TYR A 22 -13.55 10.31 4.65
C TYR A 22 -13.93 9.82 3.25
N THR A 23 -14.95 8.98 3.18
CA THR A 23 -15.53 8.58 1.89
C THR A 23 -16.17 9.76 1.18
N HIS A 24 -16.09 9.75 -0.14
CA HIS A 24 -16.68 10.78 -1.00
C HIS A 24 -18.07 10.38 -1.50
N GLU A 25 -18.79 11.36 -1.99
CA GLU A 25 -20.03 11.13 -2.70
C GLU A 25 -19.74 10.30 -3.98
N LEU A 26 -20.63 9.33 -4.26
CA LEU A 26 -20.49 8.47 -5.43
C LEU A 26 -20.59 9.30 -6.72
N GLY A 27 -19.61 9.16 -7.58
CA GLY A 27 -19.69 9.62 -8.96
C GLY A 27 -20.66 8.76 -9.80
N PRO A 28 -21.05 9.27 -10.98
CA PRO A 28 -22.00 8.56 -11.85
C PRO A 28 -21.37 7.41 -12.64
N GLU A 29 -20.05 7.30 -12.64
CA GLU A 29 -19.33 6.29 -13.41
C GLU A 29 -19.65 4.89 -12.88
N PRO A 30 -20.03 3.92 -13.75
CA PRO A 30 -20.32 2.55 -13.32
C PRO A 30 -19.14 1.89 -12.57
N ASN A 31 -17.91 2.23 -12.95
CA ASN A 31 -16.67 1.72 -12.36
C ASN A 31 -16.08 2.66 -11.30
N PHE A 32 -16.89 3.53 -10.71
CA PHE A 32 -16.44 4.36 -9.58
C PHE A 32 -15.90 3.45 -8.47
N ASN A 33 -14.69 3.74 -8.05
CA ASN A 33 -14.03 3.03 -6.97
C ASN A 33 -13.48 4.05 -5.98
N GLU A 34 -13.71 3.83 -4.72
CA GLU A 34 -13.00 4.53 -3.67
C GLU A 34 -12.25 3.53 -2.81
N SER A 35 -10.92 3.66 -2.78
CA SER A 35 -10.09 2.70 -2.07
C SER A 35 -9.10 3.37 -1.15
N VAL A 36 -8.89 2.73 -0.01
CA VAL A 36 -7.84 3.05 0.94
C VAL A 36 -6.94 1.84 1.14
N TYR A 37 -5.66 2.12 1.28
CA TYR A 37 -4.59 1.17 1.45
C TYR A 37 -3.66 1.62 2.58
N PHE A 38 -3.26 0.69 3.42
CA PHE A 38 -2.34 0.93 4.54
C PHE A 38 -1.35 -0.21 4.60
N ASN A 39 -0.08 0.07 4.36
CA ASN A 39 0.97 -0.90 4.66
C ASN A 39 1.59 -0.62 6.02
N PHE A 40 2.22 -1.64 6.59
CA PHE A 40 2.81 -1.59 7.92
C PHE A 40 3.97 -2.57 8.01
N PHE A 41 5.11 -2.11 8.53
CA PHE A 41 6.32 -2.92 8.64
C PHE A 41 7.02 -2.66 9.96
N ASP A 42 7.19 -3.74 10.74
CA ASP A 42 7.97 -3.76 11.96
C ASP A 42 9.31 -4.43 11.66
N ARG A 43 10.36 -3.61 11.59
CA ARG A 43 11.71 -4.08 11.25
C ARG A 43 12.30 -4.98 12.34
N GLN A 44 11.99 -4.72 13.62
CA GLN A 44 12.53 -5.49 14.72
C GLN A 44 12.00 -6.92 14.72
N GLN A 45 10.72 -7.07 14.36
CA GLN A 45 10.08 -8.37 14.25
C GLN A 45 10.23 -9.02 12.89
N ASN A 46 10.78 -8.31 11.90
CA ASN A 46 10.80 -8.73 10.50
C ASN A 46 9.42 -9.16 10.00
N ARG A 47 8.41 -8.37 10.31
CA ARG A 47 7.00 -8.63 10.02
C ARG A 47 6.35 -7.41 9.41
N GLY A 48 5.45 -7.64 8.50
CA GLY A 48 4.73 -6.55 7.87
C GLY A 48 3.58 -7.04 7.02
N GLY A 49 2.89 -6.11 6.40
CA GLY A 49 1.75 -6.44 5.56
C GLY A 49 1.06 -5.21 5.03
N PHE A 50 -0.14 -5.42 4.53
CA PHE A 50 -1.05 -4.33 4.21
C PHE A 50 -2.52 -4.76 4.32
N VAL A 51 -3.36 -3.78 4.49
CA VAL A 51 -4.81 -3.89 4.35
C VAL A 51 -5.29 -2.92 3.28
N ARG A 52 -6.26 -3.35 2.49
CA ARG A 52 -6.91 -2.53 1.46
C ARG A 52 -8.39 -2.82 1.42
N ILE A 53 -9.18 -1.76 1.30
CA ILE A 53 -10.60 -1.85 0.95
C ILE A 53 -10.87 -0.90 -0.20
N GLY A 54 -11.53 -1.39 -1.24
CA GLY A 54 -11.98 -0.60 -2.38
C GLY A 54 -13.47 -0.75 -2.55
N ASN A 55 -14.21 0.30 -2.25
CA ASN A 55 -15.66 0.35 -2.43
C ASN A 55 -16.01 0.57 -3.90
N ARG A 56 -16.76 -0.36 -4.47
CA ARG A 56 -17.36 -0.30 -5.81
C ARG A 56 -18.87 -0.33 -5.70
N ALA A 57 -19.43 0.65 -4.99
CA ALA A 57 -20.84 0.67 -4.63
C ALA A 57 -21.77 0.67 -5.85
N ASN A 58 -21.38 1.31 -6.96
CA ASN A 58 -22.15 1.26 -8.21
C ASN A 58 -22.13 -0.13 -8.87
N GLU A 59 -21.18 -0.99 -8.53
CA GLU A 59 -21.09 -2.39 -8.94
C GLU A 59 -21.64 -3.34 -7.86
N GLY A 60 -22.01 -2.83 -6.68
CA GLY A 60 -22.65 -3.59 -5.60
C GLY A 60 -21.71 -4.35 -4.67
N TYR A 61 -20.40 -4.14 -4.73
CA TYR A 61 -19.43 -4.85 -3.88
C TYR A 61 -18.26 -3.98 -3.45
N ALA A 62 -17.54 -4.44 -2.42
CA ALA A 62 -16.20 -3.96 -2.09
C ALA A 62 -15.15 -5.04 -2.40
N GLU A 63 -13.92 -4.63 -2.63
CA GLU A 63 -12.76 -5.50 -2.70
C GLU A 63 -11.94 -5.33 -1.43
N VAL A 64 -11.73 -6.42 -0.69
CA VAL A 64 -10.96 -6.41 0.57
C VAL A 64 -9.74 -7.31 0.41
N THR A 65 -8.57 -6.76 0.64
CA THR A 65 -7.30 -7.51 0.64
C THR A 65 -6.59 -7.32 1.97
N VAL A 66 -6.13 -8.40 2.56
CA VAL A 66 -5.33 -8.39 3.78
C VAL A 66 -4.14 -9.33 3.60
N ILE A 67 -2.96 -8.84 3.87
CA ILE A 67 -1.72 -9.63 3.86
C ILE A 67 -0.95 -9.36 5.14
N VAL A 68 -0.43 -10.42 5.76
CA VAL A 68 0.57 -10.33 6.83
C VAL A 68 1.68 -11.33 6.52
N TRP A 69 2.89 -10.82 6.27
CA TRP A 69 4.10 -11.63 6.12
C TRP A 69 4.75 -11.90 7.46
N ASN A 70 5.15 -13.13 7.69
CA ASN A 70 5.87 -13.57 8.87
C ASN A 70 7.38 -13.64 8.64
N PRO A 71 8.19 -13.62 9.72
CA PRO A 71 9.66 -13.69 9.61
C PRO A 71 10.19 -14.95 8.93
N ASP A 72 9.44 -16.05 9.00
CA ASP A 72 9.80 -17.35 8.40
C ASP A 72 9.47 -17.44 6.89
N GLY A 73 8.95 -16.36 6.29
CA GLY A 73 8.55 -16.30 4.89
C GLY A 73 7.12 -16.80 4.61
N SER A 74 6.42 -17.30 5.62
CA SER A 74 4.99 -17.61 5.49
C SER A 74 4.15 -16.32 5.47
N ALA A 75 2.89 -16.41 5.05
CA ALA A 75 1.98 -15.29 5.05
C ALA A 75 0.54 -15.69 5.33
N TYR A 76 -0.19 -14.75 5.90
CA TYR A 76 -1.64 -14.75 5.92
C TYR A 76 -2.16 -13.93 4.75
N PHE A 77 -3.12 -14.45 4.03
CA PHE A 77 -3.71 -13.78 2.87
C PHE A 77 -5.22 -13.91 2.86
N ASN A 78 -5.92 -12.81 2.71
CA ASN A 78 -7.35 -12.79 2.44
C ASN A 78 -7.65 -11.89 1.25
N TYR A 79 -8.52 -12.36 0.38
CA TYR A 79 -9.18 -11.57 -0.64
C TYR A 79 -10.67 -11.91 -0.63
N ALA A 80 -11.51 -10.89 -0.53
CA ALA A 80 -12.95 -11.03 -0.49
C ALA A 80 -13.64 -9.95 -1.30
N LYS A 81 -14.83 -10.28 -1.81
CA LYS A 81 -15.74 -9.35 -2.49
C LYS A 81 -17.08 -9.30 -1.76
N PRO A 82 -17.16 -8.71 -0.56
CA PRO A 82 -18.42 -8.57 0.14
C PRO A 82 -19.35 -7.60 -0.57
N ASP A 83 -20.66 -7.87 -0.49
CA ASP A 83 -21.69 -6.97 -1.02
C ASP A 83 -21.74 -5.69 -0.19
N ILE A 84 -21.85 -4.55 -0.88
CA ILE A 84 -22.12 -3.24 -0.29
C ILE A 84 -23.16 -2.52 -1.13
N SER A 85 -23.92 -1.60 -0.53
CA SER A 85 -24.98 -0.83 -1.18
C SER A 85 -24.72 0.66 -1.27
N ASP A 86 -23.72 1.16 -0.54
CA ASP A 86 -23.36 2.57 -0.51
C ASP A 86 -21.85 2.77 -0.29
N ASN A 87 -21.41 4.03 -0.33
CA ASN A 87 -20.02 4.44 -0.12
C ASN A 87 -19.86 5.29 1.17
N LYS A 88 -20.63 4.99 2.23
CA LYS A 88 -20.63 5.83 3.44
C LYS A 88 -19.55 5.49 4.45
N SER A 89 -18.91 4.34 4.30
CA SER A 89 -17.84 3.90 5.22
C SER A 89 -16.92 2.87 4.55
N TRP A 90 -15.77 2.66 5.15
CA TRP A 90 -14.91 1.51 4.84
C TRP A 90 -15.08 0.43 5.92
N ASN A 91 -16.15 -0.33 5.79
CA ASN A 91 -16.49 -1.41 6.71
C ASN A 91 -17.09 -2.58 5.94
N ALA A 92 -16.27 -3.52 5.52
CA ALA A 92 -16.71 -4.71 4.81
C ALA A 92 -15.69 -5.84 4.94
N GLY A 93 -16.18 -7.08 4.87
CA GLY A 93 -15.33 -8.27 4.84
C GLY A 93 -14.43 -8.45 6.08
N GLY A 94 -14.85 -7.94 7.23
CA GLY A 94 -14.10 -7.98 8.48
C GLY A 94 -13.08 -6.84 8.64
N LEU A 95 -12.90 -5.98 7.63
CA LEU A 95 -12.01 -4.82 7.66
C LEU A 95 -12.80 -3.54 7.91
N LEU A 96 -12.37 -2.79 8.92
CA LEU A 96 -12.85 -1.45 9.24
C LEU A 96 -11.68 -0.46 9.23
N ILE A 97 -11.86 0.64 8.53
CA ILE A 97 -10.98 1.80 8.59
C ILE A 97 -11.70 2.91 9.35
N ASP A 98 -11.14 3.33 10.47
CA ASP A 98 -11.71 4.32 11.37
C ASP A 98 -10.85 5.59 11.35
N VAL A 99 -11.36 6.66 10.75
CA VAL A 99 -10.71 7.97 10.71
C VAL A 99 -10.91 8.63 12.06
N GLN A 100 -9.91 8.57 12.92
CA GLN A 100 -9.96 9.14 14.27
C GLN A 100 -9.69 10.64 14.28
N GLU A 101 -8.75 11.08 13.45
CA GLU A 101 -8.38 12.49 13.28
C GLU A 101 -7.91 12.69 11.83
N PRO A 102 -8.72 13.36 10.99
CA PRO A 102 -8.41 13.54 9.57
C PRO A 102 -7.05 14.18 9.31
N GLY A 103 -6.26 13.59 8.41
CA GLY A 103 -4.90 14.02 8.11
C GLY A 103 -3.84 13.57 9.12
N GLU A 104 -4.26 13.06 10.30
CA GLU A 104 -3.37 12.83 11.43
C GLU A 104 -3.36 11.38 11.92
N ARG A 105 -4.55 10.79 12.14
CA ARG A 105 -4.64 9.48 12.78
C ARG A 105 -5.80 8.65 12.28
N ILE A 106 -5.47 7.44 11.84
CA ILE A 106 -6.42 6.48 11.32
C ILE A 106 -6.15 5.13 11.98
N ARG A 107 -7.20 4.41 12.34
CA ARG A 107 -7.11 3.07 12.89
C ARG A 107 -7.59 2.05 11.87
N THR A 108 -6.83 0.98 11.69
CA THR A 108 -7.22 -0.16 10.88
C THR A 108 -7.52 -1.35 11.77
N LEU A 109 -8.69 -1.94 11.60
CA LEU A 109 -9.18 -3.08 12.36
C LEU A 109 -9.57 -4.19 11.39
N TYR A 110 -9.04 -5.37 11.60
CA TYR A 110 -9.44 -6.54 10.84
C TYR A 110 -9.61 -7.73 11.75
N THR A 111 -10.67 -8.49 11.52
CA THR A 111 -10.89 -9.81 12.13
C THR A 111 -11.40 -10.74 11.04
N GLY A 112 -10.73 -11.87 10.87
CA GLY A 112 -11.13 -12.83 9.85
C GLY A 112 -10.33 -14.12 9.89
N GLN A 113 -10.57 -14.95 8.91
CA GLN A 113 -9.91 -16.25 8.75
C GLN A 113 -9.23 -16.33 7.37
N PRO A 114 -8.11 -15.62 7.16
CA PRO A 114 -7.35 -15.68 5.93
C PRO A 114 -6.74 -17.07 5.71
N LEU A 115 -6.29 -17.32 4.49
CA LEU A 115 -5.40 -18.44 4.21
C LEU A 115 -4.10 -18.25 5.00
N PHE A 116 -3.62 -19.32 5.62
CA PHE A 116 -2.24 -19.40 6.08
C PHE A 116 -1.43 -20.17 5.04
N MET A 117 -0.48 -19.50 4.42
CA MET A 117 0.37 -20.08 3.38
C MET A 117 1.80 -20.19 3.90
N ALA A 118 2.25 -21.43 4.13
CA ALA A 118 3.67 -21.70 4.40
C ALA A 118 4.57 -21.24 3.22
N ARG A 119 4.00 -21.24 2.02
CA ARG A 119 4.64 -20.77 0.79
C ARG A 119 3.70 -19.81 0.05
N PRO A 120 3.84 -18.50 0.24
CA PRO A 120 2.97 -17.52 -0.43
C PRO A 120 3.01 -17.60 -1.97
N MET A 121 4.08 -18.15 -2.53
CA MET A 121 4.20 -18.42 -3.96
C MET A 121 3.15 -19.40 -4.49
N ASP A 122 2.48 -20.17 -3.65
CA ASP A 122 1.34 -21.02 -4.05
C ASP A 122 0.21 -20.18 -4.69
N MET A 123 0.15 -18.87 -4.40
CA MET A 123 -0.82 -17.95 -4.99
C MET A 123 -0.62 -17.70 -6.49
N GLN A 124 0.47 -18.16 -7.09
CA GLN A 124 0.60 -18.21 -8.56
C GLN A 124 -0.53 -19.03 -9.21
N ASP A 125 -1.11 -19.99 -8.48
CA ASP A 125 -2.33 -20.71 -8.81
C ASP A 125 -3.39 -20.49 -7.71
N PRO A 126 -4.17 -19.41 -7.76
CA PRO A 126 -5.14 -19.07 -6.73
C PRO A 126 -6.17 -20.18 -6.50
N GLY A 127 -6.63 -20.84 -7.56
CA GLY A 127 -7.61 -21.91 -7.45
C GLY A 127 -7.11 -23.08 -6.60
N LYS A 128 -5.84 -23.44 -6.75
CA LYS A 128 -5.19 -24.47 -5.95
C LYS A 128 -4.88 -23.94 -4.54
N ALA A 129 -4.35 -22.73 -4.43
CA ALA A 129 -3.97 -22.14 -3.15
C ALA A 129 -5.15 -22.07 -2.18
N PHE A 130 -6.32 -21.61 -2.65
CA PHE A 130 -7.53 -21.54 -1.84
C PHE A 130 -8.07 -22.91 -1.40
N LYS A 131 -7.78 -23.96 -2.12
CA LYS A 131 -8.22 -25.33 -1.80
C LYS A 131 -7.27 -26.06 -0.86
N SER A 132 -5.96 -25.82 -0.98
CA SER A 132 -4.92 -26.62 -0.34
C SER A 132 -4.31 -26.00 0.92
N ASN A 133 -4.47 -24.69 1.13
CA ASN A 133 -3.94 -24.02 2.32
C ASN A 133 -5.00 -23.90 3.42
N PRO A 134 -4.62 -24.09 4.70
CA PRO A 134 -5.54 -23.94 5.82
C PRO A 134 -5.93 -22.47 6.03
N ARG A 135 -7.07 -22.28 6.68
CA ARG A 135 -7.47 -20.97 7.20
C ARG A 135 -7.17 -20.89 8.67
N LYS A 136 -6.65 -19.76 9.12
CA LYS A 136 -6.36 -19.50 10.52
C LYS A 136 -6.92 -18.13 10.92
N PRO A 137 -7.48 -17.99 12.13
CA PRO A 137 -8.00 -16.70 12.59
C PRO A 137 -6.87 -15.70 12.78
N ILE A 138 -7.11 -14.45 12.38
CA ILE A 138 -6.22 -13.33 12.75
C ILE A 138 -7.05 -12.12 13.16
N ALA A 139 -6.43 -11.26 13.98
CA ALA A 139 -6.92 -9.92 14.26
C ALA A 139 -5.78 -8.90 14.07
N ILE A 140 -6.11 -7.78 13.46
CA ILE A 140 -5.24 -6.62 13.27
C ILE A 140 -5.89 -5.45 13.98
N ASP A 141 -5.14 -4.75 14.81
CA ASP A 141 -5.57 -3.52 15.47
C ASP A 141 -4.39 -2.54 15.50
N LEU A 142 -4.33 -1.69 14.48
CA LEU A 142 -3.21 -0.78 14.26
C LEU A 142 -3.68 0.66 14.18
N VAL A 143 -2.98 1.54 14.87
CA VAL A 143 -3.14 2.99 14.79
C VAL A 143 -2.00 3.56 13.94
N HIS A 144 -2.37 4.25 12.88
CA HIS A 144 -1.48 4.92 11.95
C HIS A 144 -1.49 6.41 12.27
N SER A 145 -0.34 6.97 12.61
CA SER A 145 -0.16 8.39 12.97
C SER A 145 0.77 9.07 11.98
N ALA A 146 0.40 10.26 11.54
CA ALA A 146 1.17 11.04 10.57
C ALA A 146 2.58 11.34 11.06
N VAL A 147 3.59 11.05 10.25
CA VAL A 147 4.99 11.49 10.45
C VAL A 147 5.46 12.43 9.34
N GLY A 148 4.72 12.49 8.24
CA GLY A 148 4.96 13.37 7.11
C GLY A 148 3.71 14.12 6.66
N PRO A 149 3.85 14.99 5.66
CA PRO A 149 2.71 15.71 5.07
C PRO A 149 1.70 14.73 4.46
N LEU A 150 0.42 15.11 4.55
CA LEU A 150 -0.60 14.55 3.66
C LEU A 150 -0.48 15.26 2.30
N TYR A 151 -0.28 14.53 1.23
CA TYR A 151 -0.11 15.12 -0.10
C TYR A 151 -0.92 14.38 -1.15
N GLY A 152 -1.26 15.09 -2.20
CA GLY A 152 -2.01 14.53 -3.30
C GLY A 152 -2.76 15.56 -4.13
N HIS A 153 -3.75 15.09 -4.86
CA HIS A 153 -4.56 15.94 -5.73
C HIS A 153 -6.00 15.43 -5.82
N VAL A 154 -6.90 16.39 -6.03
CA VAL A 154 -8.28 16.13 -6.46
C VAL A 154 -8.36 16.46 -7.94
N GLY A 155 -8.62 15.43 -8.76
CA GLY A 155 -8.77 15.56 -10.20
C GLY A 155 -10.16 16.04 -10.61
N LYS A 156 -10.29 16.41 -11.88
CA LYS A 156 -11.57 16.83 -12.48
C LYS A 156 -12.26 15.66 -13.16
N ALA A 157 -13.58 15.72 -13.24
CA ALA A 157 -14.38 14.66 -13.84
C ALA A 157 -14.09 14.42 -15.35
N ASP A 158 -13.56 15.40 -16.03
CA ASP A 158 -13.27 15.40 -17.46
C ASP A 158 -11.76 15.27 -17.81
N ASP A 159 -10.91 14.94 -16.84
CA ASP A 159 -9.45 14.84 -17.06
C ASP A 159 -9.02 13.55 -17.79
N GLY A 160 -9.97 12.64 -18.05
CA GLY A 160 -9.72 11.38 -18.74
C GLY A 160 -8.92 10.35 -17.93
N ASN A 161 -8.61 10.64 -16.66
CA ASN A 161 -7.90 9.72 -15.79
C ASN A 161 -8.86 8.66 -15.23
N GLU A 162 -8.70 7.43 -15.70
CA GLU A 162 -9.49 6.26 -15.23
C GLU A 162 -8.73 5.35 -14.26
N PHE A 163 -7.57 5.76 -13.79
CA PHE A 163 -6.77 4.94 -12.88
C PHE A 163 -6.65 5.54 -11.48
N ALA A 164 -6.35 6.81 -11.35
CA ALA A 164 -6.19 7.51 -10.08
C ALA A 164 -6.54 8.99 -10.25
N ARG A 165 -7.83 9.28 -10.56
CA ARG A 165 -8.31 10.65 -10.79
C ARG A 165 -8.01 11.55 -9.60
N SER A 166 -8.36 11.10 -8.40
CA SER A 166 -8.03 11.77 -7.15
C SER A 166 -7.24 10.82 -6.26
N HIS A 167 -6.23 11.35 -5.58
CA HIS A 167 -5.28 10.50 -4.90
C HIS A 167 -4.56 11.25 -3.77
N THR A 168 -4.40 10.61 -2.63
CA THR A 168 -3.60 11.10 -1.52
C THR A 168 -2.67 10.03 -0.98
N GLU A 169 -1.53 10.45 -0.46
CA GLU A 169 -0.55 9.59 0.19
C GLU A 169 0.02 10.26 1.44
N GLN A 170 0.47 9.44 2.40
CA GLN A 170 1.12 9.93 3.61
C GLN A 170 1.94 8.85 4.29
N HIS A 171 3.16 9.19 4.71
CA HIS A 171 3.97 8.33 5.57
C HIS A 171 3.49 8.39 7.02
N MET A 172 3.44 7.23 7.68
CA MET A 172 2.85 7.03 8.99
C MET A 172 3.80 6.25 9.92
N SER A 173 3.81 6.58 11.20
CA SER A 173 4.24 5.67 12.25
C SER A 173 3.05 4.81 12.70
N ILE A 174 3.32 3.59 13.15
CA ILE A 174 2.27 2.62 13.39
C ILE A 174 2.52 1.91 14.69
N THR A 175 1.50 1.86 15.53
CA THR A 175 1.51 1.09 16.79
C THR A 175 0.23 0.30 16.95
N GLY A 176 0.28 -0.79 17.67
CA GLY A 176 -0.89 -1.59 17.97
C GLY A 176 -0.55 -3.04 18.24
N SER A 177 -1.39 -3.95 17.76
CA SER A 177 -1.21 -5.38 17.98
C SER A 177 -1.71 -6.22 16.80
N LEU A 178 -1.09 -7.38 16.66
CA LEU A 178 -1.51 -8.46 15.76
C LEU A 178 -1.77 -9.70 16.58
N THR A 179 -2.89 -10.38 16.34
CA THR A 179 -3.16 -11.72 16.86
C THR A 179 -3.18 -12.66 15.66
N LEU A 180 -2.30 -13.66 15.64
CA LEU A 180 -2.04 -14.51 14.48
C LEU A 180 -2.26 -15.97 14.83
N GLY A 181 -3.28 -16.59 14.25
CA GLY A 181 -3.67 -17.96 14.59
C GLY A 181 -4.13 -18.05 16.05
N ASP A 182 -3.63 -19.05 16.75
CA ASP A 182 -3.92 -19.31 18.17
C ASP A 182 -2.86 -18.71 19.11
N GLU A 183 -2.00 -17.82 18.61
CA GLU A 183 -0.95 -17.19 19.39
C GLU A 183 -1.49 -16.02 20.22
N ASP A 184 -0.77 -15.68 21.30
CA ASP A 184 -1.05 -14.46 22.05
C ASP A 184 -0.84 -13.20 21.18
N PRO A 185 -1.56 -12.10 21.47
CA PRO A 185 -1.37 -10.85 20.74
C PRO A 185 0.08 -10.37 20.81
N VAL A 186 0.65 -10.03 19.66
CA VAL A 186 1.99 -9.48 19.50
C VAL A 186 1.90 -7.97 19.34
N SER A 187 2.63 -7.22 20.17
CA SER A 187 2.76 -5.78 20.00
C SER A 187 3.42 -5.46 18.66
N PHE A 188 2.91 -4.44 17.98
CA PHE A 188 3.44 -3.94 16.72
C PHE A 188 3.93 -2.50 16.89
N SER A 189 5.14 -2.22 16.40
CA SER A 189 5.69 -0.88 16.36
C SER A 189 6.56 -0.72 15.10
N GLY A 190 6.15 0.16 14.20
CA GLY A 190 6.84 0.31 12.92
C GLY A 190 6.36 1.50 12.14
N TRP A 191 6.55 1.44 10.85
CA TRP A 191 6.20 2.48 9.90
C TRP A 191 5.51 1.89 8.69
N GLY A 192 4.86 2.76 7.95
CA GLY A 192 4.22 2.41 6.70
C GLY A 192 3.76 3.65 5.95
N MET A 193 2.98 3.40 4.93
CA MET A 193 2.40 4.42 4.08
C MET A 193 0.93 4.13 3.89
N ARG A 194 0.12 5.18 3.83
CA ARG A 194 -1.26 5.09 3.39
C ARG A 194 -1.46 5.72 2.03
N ASP A 195 -2.39 5.18 1.31
CA ASP A 195 -2.84 5.61 0.00
C ASP A 195 -4.36 5.65 -0.02
N HIS A 196 -4.93 6.70 -0.59
CA HIS A 196 -6.36 6.84 -0.78
C HIS A 196 -6.62 7.36 -2.19
N SER A 197 -7.47 6.68 -2.93
CA SER A 197 -7.87 7.11 -4.28
C SER A 197 -9.36 6.99 -4.49
N TRP A 198 -9.93 7.91 -5.27
CA TRP A 198 -11.35 7.89 -5.64
C TRP A 198 -11.60 8.40 -7.06
N GLY A 199 -12.64 7.87 -7.67
CA GLY A 199 -13.00 8.12 -9.06
C GLY A 199 -13.14 6.82 -9.84
N PRO A 200 -13.31 6.89 -11.18
CA PRO A 200 -13.37 5.71 -12.01
C PRO A 200 -12.05 4.91 -11.92
N ARG A 201 -12.17 3.58 -11.85
CA ARG A 201 -11.01 2.69 -11.75
C ARG A 201 -11.10 1.56 -12.75
N PHE A 202 -10.13 1.50 -13.63
CA PHE A 202 -9.96 0.40 -14.57
C PHE A 202 -8.50 -0.08 -14.53
N TRP A 203 -8.27 -1.26 -13.96
CA TRP A 203 -6.93 -1.80 -13.73
C TRP A 203 -6.12 -1.97 -15.01
N GLN A 204 -6.80 -2.23 -16.13
CA GLN A 204 -6.21 -2.42 -17.44
C GLN A 204 -5.85 -1.09 -18.13
N ALA A 205 -6.16 0.05 -17.54
CA ALA A 205 -5.84 1.37 -18.10
C ALA A 205 -4.32 1.66 -18.16
N THR A 206 -3.52 0.94 -17.37
CA THR A 206 -2.07 1.06 -17.41
C THR A 206 -1.43 -0.28 -17.81
N PRO A 207 -0.50 -0.29 -18.78
CA PRO A 207 0.15 -1.53 -19.22
C PRO A 207 1.09 -2.11 -18.16
N SER A 208 1.74 -1.27 -17.38
CA SER A 208 2.56 -1.67 -16.23
C SER A 208 2.93 -0.47 -15.36
N TYR A 209 3.17 -0.72 -14.09
CA TYR A 209 3.81 0.25 -13.20
C TYR A 209 4.65 -0.46 -12.13
N ARG A 210 5.53 0.32 -11.50
CA ARG A 210 6.22 -0.04 -10.26
C ARG A 210 5.90 1.01 -9.22
N TRP A 211 5.50 0.59 -8.04
CA TRP A 211 5.25 1.45 -6.90
C TRP A 211 6.12 0.98 -5.75
N ILE A 212 7.08 1.81 -5.38
CA ILE A 212 8.12 1.49 -4.41
C ILE A 212 7.96 2.45 -3.25
N THR A 213 7.64 1.95 -2.07
CA THR A 213 7.49 2.74 -0.86
C THR A 213 8.44 2.27 0.21
N GLY A 214 9.00 3.18 0.98
CA GLY A 214 9.89 2.84 2.07
C GLY A 214 9.87 3.87 3.18
N ASN A 215 10.11 3.40 4.40
CA ASN A 215 10.21 4.22 5.60
C ASN A 215 11.51 3.89 6.34
N PHE A 216 12.23 4.93 6.73
CA PHE A 216 13.54 4.84 7.38
C PHE A 216 13.52 5.46 8.78
N GLY A 217 12.35 5.60 9.38
CA GLY A 217 12.07 6.24 10.64
C GLY A 217 11.01 7.34 10.49
N ASP A 218 10.81 8.14 11.53
CA ASP A 218 9.82 9.23 11.52
C ASP A 218 10.22 10.39 10.60
N ASP A 219 11.51 10.56 10.34
CA ASP A 219 12.07 11.70 9.63
C ASP A 219 12.31 11.47 8.15
N LEU A 220 12.22 10.23 7.68
CA LEU A 220 12.53 9.90 6.30
C LEU A 220 11.61 8.81 5.74
N GLY A 221 10.90 9.15 4.68
CA GLY A 221 10.11 8.25 3.86
C GLY A 221 10.42 8.43 2.38
N MET A 222 9.99 7.50 1.55
CA MET A 222 10.27 7.50 0.12
C MET A 222 9.13 6.87 -0.66
N VAL A 223 8.83 7.46 -1.81
CA VAL A 223 7.97 6.88 -2.86
C VAL A 223 8.63 7.04 -4.21
N ILE A 224 8.65 5.94 -4.99
CA ILE A 224 9.05 5.97 -6.40
C ILE A 224 7.94 5.30 -7.21
N THR A 225 7.53 5.94 -8.29
CA THR A 225 6.58 5.38 -9.24
C THR A 225 7.17 5.41 -10.65
N THR A 226 7.11 4.27 -11.33
CA THR A 226 7.46 4.18 -12.75
C THR A 226 6.26 3.65 -13.53
N THR A 227 6.11 4.06 -14.78
CA THR A 227 5.17 3.50 -15.73
C THR A 227 5.95 2.85 -16.88
N GLY A 228 5.66 1.56 -17.14
CA GLY A 228 6.43 0.79 -18.14
C GLY A 228 7.86 0.48 -17.68
N GLU A 229 8.72 0.10 -18.63
CA GLU A 229 10.15 -0.08 -18.42
C GLU A 229 10.85 1.26 -18.59
N GLY A 230 11.03 2.01 -17.54
CA GLY A 230 11.59 3.32 -17.75
C GLY A 230 12.06 4.08 -16.53
N VAL A 231 12.27 5.34 -16.79
CA VAL A 231 12.62 6.31 -15.77
C VAL A 231 11.34 6.75 -15.09
N GLY A 232 11.29 6.50 -13.79
CA GLY A 232 10.21 6.95 -12.91
C GLY A 232 10.49 8.29 -12.28
N ARG A 233 9.58 8.66 -11.41
CA ARG A 233 9.65 9.84 -10.54
C ARG A 233 9.31 9.44 -9.12
N GLY A 234 9.59 10.29 -8.19
CA GLY A 234 9.26 10.07 -6.80
C GLY A 234 9.59 11.25 -5.93
N LEU A 235 9.55 10.99 -4.64
CA LEU A 235 9.89 11.97 -3.64
C LEU A 235 10.48 11.30 -2.41
N PHE A 236 11.24 12.08 -1.65
CA PHE A 236 11.55 11.80 -0.26
C PHE A 236 10.68 12.68 0.64
N GLN A 237 10.08 12.10 1.65
CA GLN A 237 9.60 12.83 2.80
C GLN A 237 10.78 13.03 3.75
N GLN A 238 11.06 14.28 4.11
CA GLN A 238 12.11 14.67 5.05
C GLN A 238 11.47 15.54 6.15
N GLY A 239 11.16 14.93 7.29
CA GLY A 239 10.36 15.58 8.30
C GLY A 239 9.00 16.04 7.75
N SER A 240 8.71 17.33 7.82
CA SER A 240 7.48 17.93 7.30
C SER A 240 7.56 18.39 5.84
N GLU A 241 8.63 18.06 5.14
CA GLU A 241 8.85 18.50 3.76
C GLU A 241 8.85 17.33 2.79
N LEU A 242 8.43 17.60 1.54
CA LEU A 242 8.58 16.69 0.42
C LEU A 242 9.65 17.20 -0.52
N VAL A 243 10.61 16.34 -0.85
CA VAL A 243 11.71 16.66 -1.76
C VAL A 243 11.55 15.81 -3.01
N ALA A 244 11.16 16.44 -4.11
CA ALA A 244 10.91 15.75 -5.36
C ALA A 244 12.20 15.22 -6.01
N MET A 245 12.13 14.03 -6.55
CA MET A 245 13.15 13.47 -7.42
C MET A 245 12.99 14.05 -8.83
N LYS A 246 14.09 14.31 -9.52
CA LYS A 246 14.09 14.64 -10.94
C LYS A 246 13.82 13.39 -11.77
N SER A 247 14.46 12.29 -11.40
CA SER A 247 14.26 10.98 -12.01
C SER A 247 14.66 9.85 -11.08
N ALA A 248 14.09 8.68 -11.30
CA ALA A 248 14.50 7.43 -10.65
C ALA A 248 14.52 6.30 -11.69
N ARG A 249 15.66 5.66 -11.88
CA ARG A 249 15.83 4.53 -12.80
C ARG A 249 15.89 3.25 -12.00
N LEU A 250 14.91 2.37 -12.22
CA LEU A 250 14.86 1.06 -11.58
C LEU A 250 15.62 0.02 -12.42
N SER A 251 16.39 -0.80 -11.73
CA SER A 251 16.96 -2.05 -12.23
C SER A 251 16.47 -3.18 -11.33
N THR A 252 15.95 -4.25 -11.92
CA THR A 252 15.30 -5.34 -11.16
C THR A 252 15.96 -6.66 -11.45
N GLU A 253 16.22 -7.44 -10.39
CA GLU A 253 16.56 -8.85 -10.48
C GLU A 253 15.30 -9.68 -10.19
N TYR A 254 15.03 -10.64 -11.08
CA TYR A 254 13.90 -11.55 -10.96
C TYR A 254 14.35 -12.93 -10.51
N LEU A 255 13.46 -13.68 -9.88
CA LEU A 255 13.70 -15.12 -9.66
C LEU A 255 13.84 -15.83 -11.00
N PRO A 256 14.66 -16.89 -11.10
CA PRO A 256 14.88 -17.60 -12.36
C PRO A 256 13.58 -17.97 -13.07
N ASP A 257 13.54 -17.75 -14.37
CA ASP A 257 12.41 -18.10 -15.26
C ASP A 257 11.04 -17.56 -14.79
N SER A 258 11.05 -16.41 -14.11
CA SER A 258 9.83 -15.83 -13.55
C SER A 258 9.76 -14.30 -13.77
N ARG A 259 8.57 -13.75 -13.48
CA ARG A 259 8.32 -12.30 -13.39
C ARG A 259 8.38 -11.78 -11.96
N TYR A 260 8.78 -12.61 -11.00
CA TYR A 260 8.74 -12.31 -9.57
C TYR A 260 10.05 -11.65 -9.18
N HIS A 261 9.98 -10.38 -8.80
CA HIS A 261 11.16 -9.62 -8.43
C HIS A 261 11.70 -10.05 -7.06
N SER A 262 13.01 -10.09 -6.95
CA SER A 262 13.72 -10.50 -5.74
C SER A 262 14.61 -9.39 -5.18
N ARG A 263 15.15 -8.55 -6.06
CA ARG A 263 15.96 -7.39 -5.71
C ARG A 263 15.67 -6.25 -6.67
N LEU A 264 15.92 -5.05 -6.21
CA LEU A 264 15.88 -3.86 -7.06
C LEU A 264 16.97 -2.88 -6.67
N THR A 265 17.35 -2.05 -7.62
CA THR A 265 18.21 -0.88 -7.40
C THR A 265 17.52 0.32 -8.05
N ALA A 266 17.46 1.44 -7.35
CA ALA A 266 17.04 2.71 -7.92
C ALA A 266 18.20 3.69 -7.93
N ASP A 267 18.59 4.13 -9.12
CA ASP A 267 19.50 5.27 -9.28
C ASP A 267 18.66 6.53 -9.40
N ILE A 268 18.84 7.45 -8.47
CA ILE A 268 17.97 8.60 -8.25
C ILE A 268 18.76 9.88 -8.51
N GLU A 269 18.24 10.75 -9.36
CA GLU A 269 18.72 12.12 -9.54
C GLU A 269 17.74 13.08 -8.86
N MET A 270 18.25 13.89 -7.95
CA MET A 270 17.49 14.94 -7.29
C MET A 270 17.41 16.21 -8.15
N GLN A 271 16.48 17.12 -7.83
CA GLN A 271 16.33 18.39 -8.59
C GLN A 271 17.56 19.27 -8.58
N ASP A 272 18.38 19.19 -7.54
CA ASP A 272 19.65 19.94 -7.41
C ASP A 272 20.86 19.23 -8.08
N GLY A 273 20.61 18.09 -8.75
CA GLY A 273 21.65 17.28 -9.40
C GLY A 273 22.33 16.26 -8.48
N THR A 274 22.00 16.23 -7.19
CA THR A 274 22.53 15.22 -6.26
C THR A 274 22.10 13.82 -6.72
N GLN A 275 23.04 12.89 -6.71
CA GLN A 275 22.78 11.48 -7.03
C GLN A 275 22.58 10.69 -5.74
N ARG A 276 21.55 9.86 -5.72
CA ARG A 276 21.26 8.94 -4.62
C ARG A 276 21.06 7.53 -5.17
N GLN A 277 21.33 6.54 -4.36
CA GLN A 277 21.07 5.15 -4.71
C GLN A 277 20.30 4.44 -3.60
N LEU A 278 19.29 3.68 -4.01
CA LEU A 278 18.52 2.79 -3.16
C LEU A 278 18.73 1.36 -3.64
N LYS A 279 18.95 0.44 -2.69
CA LYS A 279 18.95 -1.00 -2.95
C LYS A 279 17.82 -1.63 -2.16
N GLY A 280 17.04 -2.52 -2.80
CA GLY A 280 15.95 -3.26 -2.17
C GLY A 280 16.19 -4.77 -2.24
N ARG A 281 15.87 -5.46 -1.15
CA ARG A 281 15.87 -6.92 -1.05
C ARG A 281 14.48 -7.36 -0.60
N VAL A 282 13.81 -8.16 -1.41
CA VAL A 282 12.49 -8.69 -1.09
C VAL A 282 12.60 -9.74 0.01
N MET A 283 11.89 -9.53 1.11
CA MET A 283 11.90 -10.36 2.31
C MET A 283 10.73 -11.33 2.34
N GLY A 284 9.59 -10.91 1.83
CA GLY A 284 8.38 -11.72 1.66
C GLY A 284 7.69 -11.33 0.37
N TYR A 285 7.13 -12.29 -0.35
CA TYR A 285 6.54 -12.05 -1.66
C TYR A 285 5.25 -12.84 -1.83
N ILE A 286 4.28 -12.23 -2.48
CA ILE A 286 3.06 -12.91 -2.92
C ILE A 286 2.70 -12.46 -4.34
N PRO A 287 2.50 -13.41 -5.29
CA PRO A 287 2.00 -13.09 -6.61
C PRO A 287 0.47 -13.01 -6.57
N LEU A 288 -0.08 -11.85 -6.93
CA LEU A 288 -1.51 -11.65 -7.05
C LEU A 288 -1.93 -11.56 -8.51
N ARG A 289 -3.21 -11.80 -8.75
CA ARG A 289 -3.79 -11.72 -10.07
C ARG A 289 -5.21 -11.18 -9.99
N ASN A 290 -5.46 -10.09 -10.71
CA ASN A 290 -6.80 -9.56 -10.93
C ASN A 290 -7.32 -10.04 -12.28
N ARG A 291 -8.51 -10.65 -12.30
CA ARG A 291 -9.21 -11.05 -13.53
C ARG A 291 -10.45 -10.21 -13.71
N ARG A 292 -10.55 -9.52 -14.84
CA ARG A 292 -11.73 -8.76 -15.20
C ARG A 292 -11.94 -8.85 -16.73
N SER A 293 -13.17 -9.15 -17.14
CA SER A 293 -13.57 -9.18 -18.57
C SER A 293 -12.66 -10.06 -19.44
N GLY A 294 -12.15 -11.17 -18.91
CA GLY A 294 -11.25 -12.07 -19.63
C GLY A 294 -9.77 -11.67 -19.61
N GLU A 295 -9.46 -10.47 -19.12
CA GLU A 295 -8.09 -9.99 -18.99
C GLU A 295 -7.49 -10.29 -17.61
N ASN A 296 -6.18 -10.50 -17.58
CA ASN A 296 -5.42 -10.74 -16.34
C ASN A 296 -4.46 -9.58 -16.10
N THR A 297 -4.49 -9.07 -14.88
CA THR A 297 -3.46 -8.17 -14.36
C THR A 297 -2.66 -8.92 -13.31
N HIS A 298 -1.34 -8.97 -13.45
CA HIS A 298 -0.45 -9.53 -12.45
C HIS A 298 0.05 -8.43 -11.53
N VAL A 299 -0.02 -8.67 -10.22
CA VAL A 299 0.48 -7.76 -9.20
C VAL A 299 1.40 -8.53 -8.27
N GLY A 300 2.69 -8.26 -8.35
CA GLY A 300 3.68 -8.83 -7.44
C GLY A 300 3.86 -7.92 -6.24
N GLU A 301 3.58 -8.45 -5.06
CA GLU A 301 3.66 -7.71 -3.80
C GLU A 301 4.86 -8.19 -2.99
N GLY A 302 5.84 -7.31 -2.78
CA GLY A 302 7.04 -7.63 -2.05
C GLY A 302 7.24 -6.78 -0.80
N MET A 303 7.23 -7.40 0.38
CA MET A 303 7.79 -6.78 1.58
C MET A 303 9.30 -6.65 1.37
N THR A 304 9.82 -5.43 1.40
CA THR A 304 11.18 -5.14 0.96
C THR A 304 11.97 -4.38 2.01
N GLU A 305 13.17 -4.88 2.29
CA GLU A 305 14.17 -4.14 3.04
C GLU A 305 14.97 -3.25 2.07
N TYR A 306 15.04 -1.97 2.40
CA TYR A 306 15.75 -0.98 1.61
C TYR A 306 16.99 -0.49 2.33
N THR A 307 18.06 -0.26 1.56
CA THR A 307 19.29 0.40 2.03
C THR A 307 19.57 1.59 1.12
N LEU A 308 19.66 2.78 1.71
CA LEU A 308 20.13 3.98 1.02
C LEU A 308 21.66 4.04 0.97
N ASP A 309 22.19 4.83 0.05
CA ASP A 309 23.62 5.09 -0.13
C ASP A 309 24.33 5.68 1.10
N ASP A 310 23.59 6.32 2.01
CA ASP A 310 24.10 6.81 3.29
C ASP A 310 24.08 5.74 4.41
N GLY A 311 23.70 4.50 4.09
CA GLY A 311 23.65 3.37 5.01
C GLY A 311 22.35 3.24 5.82
N ARG A 312 21.38 4.15 5.69
CA ARG A 312 20.08 4.00 6.32
C ARG A 312 19.34 2.78 5.79
N VAL A 313 18.75 2.02 6.70
CA VAL A 313 17.95 0.84 6.38
C VAL A 313 16.51 1.07 6.80
N GLY A 314 15.60 0.76 5.90
CA GLY A 314 14.17 0.87 6.11
C GLY A 314 13.42 -0.30 5.51
N TYR A 315 12.11 -0.36 5.77
CA TYR A 315 11.20 -1.33 5.19
C TYR A 315 10.08 -0.64 4.44
N GLY A 316 9.53 -1.35 3.49
CA GLY A 316 8.35 -0.94 2.75
C GLY A 316 7.89 -1.98 1.77
N LEU A 317 7.18 -1.54 0.75
CA LEU A 317 6.62 -2.38 -0.28
C LEU A 317 7.30 -2.11 -1.63
N SER A 318 7.49 -3.16 -2.40
CA SER A 318 7.72 -3.08 -3.84
C SER A 318 6.57 -3.77 -4.56
N GLU A 319 5.72 -2.99 -5.20
CA GLU A 319 4.57 -3.47 -5.97
C GLU A 319 4.87 -3.36 -7.47
N TYR A 320 4.76 -4.49 -8.16
CA TYR A 320 4.99 -4.58 -9.60
C TYR A 320 3.70 -5.03 -10.27
N LEU A 321 3.09 -4.14 -11.03
CA LEU A 321 1.91 -4.44 -11.82
C LEU A 321 2.28 -4.59 -13.29
N ASP A 322 1.84 -5.69 -13.90
CA ASP A 322 2.04 -5.99 -15.31
C ASP A 322 0.78 -6.55 -15.96
N GLN A 323 0.43 -6.00 -17.12
CA GLN A 323 -0.55 -6.64 -18.00
C GLN A 323 0.18 -7.71 -18.82
N PRO A 324 -0.33 -8.96 -18.92
CA PRO A 324 0.26 -9.93 -19.83
C PRO A 324 0.18 -9.38 -21.26
N LYS A 325 1.31 -9.38 -21.94
CA LYS A 325 1.29 -9.26 -23.40
C LYS A 325 0.68 -10.56 -23.94
N GLY A 326 -0.49 -10.47 -24.59
CA GLY A 326 -1.17 -11.57 -25.23
C GLY A 326 -0.29 -12.27 -26.27
#